data_c0c9023eaf9bac7c3997804c27e3a794
#
_entry.id   c0c9023eaf9bac7c3997804c27e3a794
#
_cell.length_a   1.000
_cell.length_b   1.000
_cell.length_c   1.000
_cell.angle_alpha   90.00
_cell.angle_beta   90.00
_cell.angle_gamma   90.00
#
_symmetry.space_group_name_H-M   'P 1'
#
loop_
_entity.id
_entity.type
_entity.pdbx_description
1 polymer ?
#
loop_
_entity_poly.entity_id
_entity_poly.type
_entity_poly.pdbx_seq_one_letter_code
_entity_poly.pdbx_strand_id
1 'polypeptide(L)'
;MRDKGSPEEHEHRRLLAVQRVLDGYSTDEVAEFLGVDPRSVRRWVAAYREGGEPSLLARTVTGRPPKLTLTQEKIVRRWLAESPREHGFETELWTASRVGHLIHEEFAIRLHSRYLSTWLRDRGFTPQKPQRVPCERDPKAIAAWLKSDWPRIKKKPGDKEPTSPLIDESGLMMGPMLRRTWSPRGQTPAIIQRGGQRQKVSVAAAVWLSPRRDHLGLYLHTLADGYFDNWYMTAFLEAMLRDLPGRFVVVWDGGPMHKGEPIRELEAQFAGRLILEMLPPWAPMLNPVEPLWSWLKWERLSNFAPHDVSELDERVIAELVSRRDDQEFLRNLFHASELPLPRTLLS
;
A
#
# COMPACT_ATOMS: atom_id res chain seq x y z
N MET A 1 27.91 10.73 40.93
CA MET A 1 27.78 9.86 39.77
C MET A 1 26.37 9.28 39.80
N ARG A 2 25.51 9.43 38.81
CA ARG A 2 24.20 8.79 38.79
C ARG A 2 24.40 7.28 38.57
N ASP A 3 23.89 6.49 39.49
CA ASP A 3 23.94 5.03 39.43
C ASP A 3 23.26 4.54 38.11
N LYS A 4 23.92 3.66 37.38
CA LYS A 4 23.37 3.06 36.13
C LYS A 4 22.43 1.94 36.56
N GLY A 5 21.15 2.05 36.22
CA GLY A 5 20.13 1.01 36.44
C GLY A 5 18.77 1.43 35.92
N SER A 6 17.89 0.48 35.65
CA SER A 6 16.49 0.74 35.30
C SER A 6 15.69 1.25 36.51
N PRO A 7 14.54 1.90 36.32
CA PRO A 7 13.66 2.30 37.39
C PRO A 7 13.28 1.12 38.33
N GLU A 8 13.06 -0.07 37.76
CA GLU A 8 12.71 -1.29 38.46
C GLU A 8 13.91 -1.81 39.32
N GLU A 9 15.14 -1.73 38.76
CA GLU A 9 16.35 -2.11 39.52
C GLU A 9 16.58 -1.17 40.69
N HIS A 10 16.33 0.10 40.54
CA HIS A 10 16.41 1.08 41.62
C HIS A 10 15.31 0.88 42.67
N GLU A 11 14.12 0.46 42.27
CA GLU A 11 13.03 0.10 43.18
C GLU A 11 13.40 -1.14 44.00
N HIS A 12 13.81 -2.22 43.33
CA HIS A 12 14.24 -3.45 43.95
C HIS A 12 15.37 -3.19 44.98
N ARG A 13 16.36 -2.36 44.63
CA ARG A 13 17.45 -1.95 45.52
C ARG A 13 16.94 -1.22 46.76
N ARG A 14 15.94 -0.34 46.64
CA ARG A 14 15.32 0.35 47.76
C ARG A 14 14.58 -0.61 48.71
N LEU A 15 13.78 -1.52 48.14
CA LEU A 15 13.04 -2.52 48.90
C LEU A 15 13.98 -3.45 49.64
N LEU A 16 15.02 -3.94 48.99
CA LEU A 16 16.03 -4.80 49.57
C LEU A 16 16.78 -4.09 50.71
N ALA A 17 17.12 -2.80 50.52
CA ALA A 17 17.79 -2.03 51.58
C ALA A 17 16.93 -1.91 52.84
N VAL A 18 15.64 -1.61 52.69
CA VAL A 18 14.71 -1.46 53.81
C VAL A 18 14.50 -2.82 54.49
N GLN A 19 14.32 -3.89 53.71
CA GLN A 19 14.15 -5.24 54.27
C GLN A 19 15.34 -5.65 55.14
N ARG A 20 16.58 -5.44 54.68
CA ARG A 20 17.79 -5.76 55.43
C ARG A 20 17.89 -4.97 56.72
N VAL A 21 17.50 -3.70 56.72
CA VAL A 21 17.48 -2.90 57.97
C VAL A 21 16.40 -3.44 58.95
N LEU A 22 15.24 -3.88 58.46
CA LEU A 22 14.19 -4.51 59.24
C LEU A 22 14.65 -5.88 59.84
N ASP A 23 15.49 -6.58 59.10
CA ASP A 23 16.13 -7.85 59.55
C ASP A 23 17.23 -7.62 60.61
N GLY A 24 17.53 -6.37 60.98
CA GLY A 24 18.43 -6.01 62.07
C GLY A 24 19.83 -5.55 61.67
N TYR A 25 20.14 -5.46 60.37
CA TYR A 25 21.42 -4.92 59.88
C TYR A 25 21.48 -3.41 60.05
N SER A 26 22.67 -2.88 60.33
CA SER A 26 22.86 -1.42 60.40
C SER A 26 22.75 -0.77 59.02
N THR A 27 22.38 0.51 58.97
CA THR A 27 22.28 1.25 57.73
C THR A 27 23.61 1.37 56.97
N ASP A 28 24.72 1.27 57.70
CA ASP A 28 26.06 1.40 57.10
C ASP A 28 26.51 0.06 56.49
N GLU A 29 26.24 -1.08 57.13
CA GLU A 29 26.45 -2.42 56.55
C GLU A 29 25.61 -2.65 55.29
N VAL A 30 24.33 -2.24 55.32
CA VAL A 30 23.45 -2.34 54.16
C VAL A 30 23.91 -1.45 53.01
N ALA A 31 24.41 -0.27 53.30
CA ALA A 31 24.95 0.66 52.31
C ALA A 31 26.21 0.12 51.63
N GLU A 32 27.11 -0.48 52.40
CA GLU A 32 28.31 -1.15 51.89
C GLU A 32 27.94 -2.34 51.00
N PHE A 33 27.02 -3.21 51.45
CA PHE A 33 26.54 -4.36 50.68
C PHE A 33 25.92 -3.97 49.34
N LEU A 34 25.14 -2.87 49.31
CA LEU A 34 24.45 -2.41 48.08
C LEU A 34 25.30 -1.46 47.24
N GLY A 35 26.47 -1.06 47.68
CA GLY A 35 27.33 -0.09 47.01
C GLY A 35 26.71 1.32 46.90
N VAL A 36 25.98 1.74 47.94
CA VAL A 36 25.29 3.06 47.94
C VAL A 36 25.74 3.89 49.15
N ASP A 37 25.48 5.19 49.10
CA ASP A 37 25.76 6.07 50.24
C ASP A 37 24.81 5.75 51.40
N PRO A 38 25.31 5.63 52.66
CA PRO A 38 24.51 5.38 53.85
C PRO A 38 23.35 6.35 54.05
N ARG A 39 23.49 7.61 53.59
CA ARG A 39 22.40 8.58 53.61
C ARG A 39 21.22 8.16 52.74
N SER A 40 21.49 7.44 51.62
CA SER A 40 20.43 6.89 50.78
C SER A 40 19.62 5.83 51.50
N VAL A 41 20.28 4.91 52.19
CA VAL A 41 19.61 3.86 52.99
C VAL A 41 18.76 4.51 54.08
N ARG A 42 19.32 5.45 54.85
CA ARG A 42 18.56 6.16 55.91
C ARG A 42 17.33 6.86 55.36
N ARG A 43 17.46 7.53 54.20
CA ARG A 43 16.34 8.19 53.53
C ARG A 43 15.26 7.20 53.10
N TRP A 44 15.63 6.03 52.57
CA TRP A 44 14.68 5.00 52.16
C TRP A 44 13.95 4.38 53.36
N VAL A 45 14.64 4.12 54.43
CA VAL A 45 14.04 3.63 55.67
C VAL A 45 13.08 4.68 56.27
N ALA A 46 13.45 5.95 56.25
CA ALA A 46 12.55 7.04 56.70
C ALA A 46 11.30 7.11 55.86
N ALA A 47 11.43 7.07 54.51
CA ALA A 47 10.29 7.05 53.59
C ALA A 47 9.38 5.84 53.83
N TYR A 48 9.96 4.67 54.05
CA TYR A 48 9.19 3.45 54.38
C TYR A 48 8.41 3.60 55.70
N ARG A 49 9.01 4.17 56.72
CA ARG A 49 8.35 4.41 58.02
C ARG A 49 7.16 5.40 57.92
N GLU A 50 7.24 6.36 57.01
CA GLU A 50 6.17 7.35 56.77
C GLU A 50 5.06 6.83 55.88
N GLY A 51 5.40 6.13 54.80
CA GLY A 51 4.44 5.81 53.74
C GLY A 51 4.40 4.34 53.30
N GLY A 52 5.11 3.45 54.03
CA GLY A 52 5.18 2.03 53.70
C GLY A 52 5.87 1.74 52.37
N GLU A 53 5.70 0.52 51.87
CA GLU A 53 6.25 0.06 50.59
C GLU A 53 5.92 0.94 49.40
N PRO A 54 4.70 1.52 49.24
CA PRO A 54 4.37 2.43 48.15
C PRO A 54 5.28 3.65 48.02
N SER A 55 5.92 4.09 49.11
CA SER A 55 6.86 5.23 49.12
C SER A 55 8.19 4.92 48.42
N LEU A 56 8.51 3.63 48.27
CA LEU A 56 9.75 3.12 47.69
C LEU A 56 9.60 2.79 46.19
N LEU A 57 8.37 2.79 45.65
CA LEU A 57 8.11 2.47 44.26
C LEU A 57 8.83 3.45 43.29
N ALA A 58 9.15 2.98 42.14
CA ALA A 58 9.73 3.81 41.10
C ALA A 58 8.70 4.88 40.64
N ARG A 59 9.02 6.15 40.83
CA ARG A 59 8.22 7.23 40.32
C ARG A 59 8.60 7.46 38.85
N THR A 60 7.61 7.38 37.97
CA THR A 60 7.79 7.77 36.58
C THR A 60 8.22 9.23 36.55
N VAL A 61 9.42 9.49 36.05
CA VAL A 61 9.88 10.89 35.88
C VAL A 61 8.98 11.51 34.83
N THR A 62 8.23 12.53 35.26
CA THR A 62 7.48 13.36 34.31
C THR A 62 8.47 14.03 33.39
N GLY A 63 8.48 13.61 32.11
CA GLY A 63 9.35 14.20 31.09
C GLY A 63 9.07 15.70 30.92
N ARG A 64 9.83 16.34 30.02
CA ARG A 64 9.58 17.75 29.68
C ARG A 64 8.12 17.92 29.23
N PRO A 65 7.39 18.92 29.74
CA PRO A 65 6.02 19.18 29.34
C PRO A 65 5.89 19.32 27.81
N PRO A 66 4.80 18.85 27.21
CA PRO A 66 4.53 19.02 25.78
C PRO A 66 4.56 20.52 25.43
N LYS A 67 5.15 20.86 24.28
CA LYS A 67 5.20 22.26 23.82
C LYS A 67 3.83 22.78 23.35
N LEU A 68 2.95 21.89 22.91
CA LEU A 68 1.58 22.19 22.52
C LEU A 68 0.62 21.69 23.61
N THR A 69 -0.37 22.51 23.95
CA THR A 69 -1.48 22.11 24.80
C THR A 69 -2.42 21.16 24.07
N LEU A 70 -3.27 20.41 24.80
CA LEU A 70 -4.27 19.53 24.20
C LEU A 70 -5.24 20.28 23.27
N THR A 71 -5.57 21.53 23.57
CA THR A 71 -6.43 22.38 22.72
C THR A 71 -5.73 22.72 21.42
N GLN A 72 -4.47 23.15 21.49
CA GLN A 72 -3.64 23.46 20.30
C GLN A 72 -3.42 22.20 19.44
N GLU A 73 -3.21 21.03 20.04
CA GLU A 73 -3.12 19.78 19.32
C GLU A 73 -4.40 19.46 18.52
N LYS A 74 -5.58 19.67 19.11
CA LYS A 74 -6.86 19.47 18.40
C LYS A 74 -6.99 20.39 17.19
N ILE A 75 -6.52 21.63 17.29
CA ILE A 75 -6.51 22.59 16.19
C ILE A 75 -5.59 22.10 15.07
N VAL A 76 -4.34 21.70 15.40
CA VAL A 76 -3.40 21.16 14.40
C VAL A 76 -3.96 19.92 13.70
N ARG A 77 -4.63 19.03 14.42
CA ARG A 77 -5.29 17.84 13.84
C ARG A 77 -6.41 18.22 12.87
N ARG A 78 -7.17 19.28 13.17
CA ARG A 78 -8.20 19.80 12.27
C ARG A 78 -7.59 20.32 10.98
N TRP A 79 -6.51 21.15 11.04
CA TRP A 79 -5.82 21.61 9.85
C TRP A 79 -5.35 20.48 8.94
N LEU A 80 -4.83 19.40 9.53
CA LEU A 80 -4.34 18.23 8.78
C LEU A 80 -5.46 17.42 8.11
N ALA A 81 -6.70 17.59 8.53
CA ALA A 81 -7.88 17.03 7.89
C ALA A 81 -8.45 17.92 6.75
N GLU A 82 -8.03 19.17 6.70
CA GLU A 82 -8.41 20.17 5.72
C GLU A 82 -7.36 20.24 4.59
N SER A 83 -7.70 20.88 3.47
CA SER A 83 -6.74 21.11 2.39
C SER A 83 -5.67 22.12 2.83
N PRO A 84 -4.37 21.90 2.53
CA PRO A 84 -3.34 22.92 2.73
C PRO A 84 -3.67 24.26 2.07
N ARG A 85 -4.45 24.25 0.99
CA ARG A 85 -4.87 25.50 0.30
C ARG A 85 -5.77 26.38 1.15
N GLU A 86 -6.58 25.79 2.01
CA GLU A 86 -7.43 26.54 2.96
C GLU A 86 -6.60 27.31 4.00
N HIS A 87 -5.32 26.94 4.13
CA HIS A 87 -4.34 27.55 5.02
C HIS A 87 -3.28 28.37 4.27
N GLY A 88 -3.57 28.82 3.02
CA GLY A 88 -2.73 29.74 2.26
C GLY A 88 -1.57 29.09 1.50
N PHE A 89 -1.51 27.76 1.39
CA PHE A 89 -0.50 27.10 0.58
C PHE A 89 -1.02 26.83 -0.86
N GLU A 90 -0.13 26.93 -1.83
CA GLU A 90 -0.49 26.78 -3.26
C GLU A 90 -0.75 25.32 -3.69
N THR A 91 -0.33 24.33 -2.91
CA THR A 91 -0.37 22.92 -3.29
C THR A 91 -0.96 22.03 -2.20
N GLU A 92 -1.55 20.90 -2.59
CA GLU A 92 -2.12 19.85 -1.72
C GLU A 92 -1.03 19.03 -1.00
N LEU A 93 -0.04 19.70 -0.39
CA LEU A 93 1.09 19.03 0.24
C LEU A 93 1.25 19.48 1.69
N TRP A 94 0.93 18.59 2.64
CA TRP A 94 1.32 18.76 4.02
C TRP A 94 2.77 18.32 4.24
N THR A 95 3.59 19.20 4.78
CA THR A 95 4.93 18.89 5.27
C THR A 95 5.08 19.30 6.72
N ALA A 96 5.98 18.65 7.45
CA ALA A 96 6.28 19.07 8.83
C ALA A 96 6.69 20.56 8.92
N SER A 97 7.32 21.10 7.86
CA SER A 97 7.69 22.50 7.78
C SER A 97 6.47 23.43 7.70
N ARG A 98 5.49 23.09 6.83
CA ARG A 98 4.24 23.86 6.69
C ARG A 98 3.40 23.84 7.96
N VAL A 99 3.27 22.65 8.58
CA VAL A 99 2.61 22.51 9.88
C VAL A 99 3.32 23.36 10.95
N GLY A 100 4.66 23.35 10.96
CA GLY A 100 5.45 24.18 11.87
C GLY A 100 5.30 25.67 11.64
N HIS A 101 5.10 26.09 10.41
CA HIS A 101 4.81 27.49 10.04
C HIS A 101 3.47 27.93 10.62
N LEU A 102 2.39 27.18 10.39
CA LEU A 102 1.07 27.49 10.96
C LEU A 102 1.06 27.49 12.49
N ILE A 103 1.75 26.53 13.13
CA ILE A 103 1.90 26.51 14.59
C ILE A 103 2.59 27.78 15.09
N HIS A 104 3.58 28.27 14.34
CA HIS A 104 4.28 29.51 14.71
C HIS A 104 3.40 30.72 14.53
N GLU A 105 2.69 30.83 13.43
CA GLU A 105 1.78 31.95 13.15
C GLU A 105 0.65 32.02 14.17
N GLU A 106 -0.02 30.90 14.45
CA GLU A 106 -1.21 30.88 15.30
C GLU A 106 -0.89 30.88 16.81
N PHE A 107 0.20 30.24 17.23
CA PHE A 107 0.50 30.03 18.65
C PHE A 107 1.82 30.69 19.11
N ALA A 108 2.56 31.30 18.20
CA ALA A 108 3.91 31.84 18.45
C ALA A 108 4.92 30.78 18.97
N ILE A 109 4.67 29.48 18.70
CA ILE A 109 5.48 28.35 19.14
C ILE A 109 6.37 27.85 17.99
N ARG A 110 7.69 27.94 18.16
CA ARG A 110 8.64 27.40 17.17
C ARG A 110 8.97 25.95 17.46
N LEU A 111 8.70 25.09 16.47
CA LEU A 111 9.00 23.65 16.50
C LEU A 111 9.93 23.28 15.35
N HIS A 112 10.95 22.49 15.66
CA HIS A 112 11.83 21.98 14.63
C HIS A 112 11.13 20.88 13.81
N SER A 113 11.32 20.84 12.49
CA SER A 113 10.64 19.91 11.58
C SER A 113 10.86 18.43 11.94
N ARG A 114 12.06 18.07 12.44
CA ARG A 114 12.34 16.70 12.92
C ARG A 114 11.47 16.34 14.14
N TYR A 115 11.34 17.27 15.11
CA TYR A 115 10.44 17.07 16.26
C TYR A 115 8.99 16.92 15.81
N LEU A 116 8.52 17.79 14.90
CA LEU A 116 7.18 17.70 14.34
C LEU A 116 6.94 16.38 13.58
N SER A 117 7.91 15.87 12.84
CA SER A 117 7.79 14.59 12.17
C SER A 117 7.60 13.44 13.14
N THR A 118 8.29 13.46 14.28
CA THR A 118 8.10 12.46 15.36
C THR A 118 6.75 12.67 16.03
N TRP A 119 6.44 13.91 16.40
CA TRP A 119 5.18 14.29 17.03
C TRP A 119 3.95 13.89 16.20
N LEU A 120 4.00 14.05 14.88
CA LEU A 120 2.94 13.61 13.96
C LEU A 120 2.79 12.07 13.93
N ARG A 121 3.92 11.33 13.90
CA ARG A 121 3.89 9.87 13.93
C ARG A 121 3.28 9.33 15.23
N ASP A 122 3.66 9.89 16.36
CA ASP A 122 3.14 9.51 17.68
C ASP A 122 1.61 9.73 17.79
N ARG A 123 1.03 10.53 16.87
CA ARG A 123 -0.40 10.84 16.78
C ARG A 123 -1.11 10.16 15.63
N GLY A 124 -0.46 9.18 14.99
CA GLY A 124 -1.04 8.35 13.93
C GLY A 124 -0.96 8.94 12.52
N PHE A 125 -0.24 10.07 12.33
CA PHE A 125 -0.02 10.61 10.98
C PHE A 125 1.26 10.04 10.38
N THR A 126 1.16 9.49 9.18
CA THR A 126 2.31 8.99 8.42
C THR A 126 2.38 9.64 7.04
N PRO A 127 3.58 9.82 6.46
CA PRO A 127 3.68 10.27 5.08
C PRO A 127 3.00 9.28 4.13
N GLN A 128 2.01 9.75 3.38
CA GLN A 128 1.29 8.97 2.39
C GLN A 128 1.55 9.52 0.98
N LYS A 129 1.62 8.64 -0.02
CA LYS A 129 1.65 9.05 -1.42
C LYS A 129 0.21 9.26 -1.88
N PRO A 130 -0.17 10.48 -2.31
CA PRO A 130 -1.52 10.73 -2.79
C PRO A 130 -1.87 9.86 -3.99
N GLN A 131 -3.08 9.35 -4.02
CA GLN A 131 -3.67 8.73 -5.20
C GLN A 131 -4.12 9.79 -6.19
N ARG A 132 -3.86 9.56 -7.49
CA ARG A 132 -4.48 10.36 -8.55
C ARG A 132 -5.89 9.85 -8.80
N VAL A 133 -6.87 10.70 -8.58
CA VAL A 133 -8.28 10.38 -8.88
C VAL A 133 -8.74 11.33 -9.97
N PRO A 134 -9.16 10.82 -11.13
CA PRO A 134 -9.73 11.66 -12.18
C PRO A 134 -10.95 12.43 -11.67
N CYS A 135 -11.08 13.70 -12.04
CA CYS A 135 -12.23 14.50 -11.66
C CYS A 135 -13.53 14.04 -12.35
N GLU A 136 -13.39 13.33 -13.46
CA GLU A 136 -14.47 12.72 -14.23
C GLU A 136 -15.02 11.42 -13.59
N ARG A 137 -14.37 10.90 -12.56
CA ARG A 137 -14.83 9.70 -11.85
C ARG A 137 -16.19 9.97 -11.20
N ASP A 138 -17.17 9.15 -11.55
CA ASP A 138 -18.51 9.18 -10.94
C ASP A 138 -18.72 8.02 -9.95
N PRO A 139 -18.62 8.26 -8.64
CA PRO A 139 -18.82 7.22 -7.62
C PRO A 139 -20.23 6.62 -7.63
N LYS A 140 -21.25 7.39 -8.09
CA LYS A 140 -22.62 6.90 -8.15
C LYS A 140 -22.80 5.93 -9.32
N ALA A 141 -22.24 6.24 -10.48
CA ALA A 141 -22.22 5.33 -11.64
C ALA A 141 -21.47 4.04 -11.31
N ILE A 142 -20.32 4.11 -10.63
CA ILE A 142 -19.55 2.95 -10.15
C ILE A 142 -20.38 2.08 -9.20
N ALA A 143 -21.02 2.70 -8.20
CA ALA A 143 -21.85 1.98 -7.25
C ALA A 143 -23.08 1.32 -7.91
N ALA A 144 -23.71 2.01 -8.87
CA ALA A 144 -24.81 1.47 -9.64
C ALA A 144 -24.37 0.26 -10.48
N TRP A 145 -23.24 0.35 -11.17
CA TRP A 145 -22.69 -0.75 -11.98
C TRP A 145 -22.35 -1.98 -11.11
N LEU A 146 -21.72 -1.79 -9.95
CA LEU A 146 -21.44 -2.87 -9.01
C LEU A 146 -22.71 -3.54 -8.47
N LYS A 147 -23.79 -2.78 -8.31
CA LYS A 147 -25.06 -3.27 -7.79
C LYS A 147 -25.92 -3.97 -8.85
N SER A 148 -25.92 -3.50 -10.10
CA SER A 148 -26.80 -3.97 -11.18
C SER A 148 -26.05 -4.81 -12.23
N ASP A 149 -24.98 -4.23 -12.81
CA ASP A 149 -24.33 -4.81 -13.99
C ASP A 149 -23.40 -5.95 -13.63
N TRP A 150 -22.58 -5.81 -12.62
CA TRP A 150 -21.68 -6.90 -12.22
C TRP A 150 -22.42 -8.18 -11.79
N PRO A 151 -23.50 -8.14 -10.99
CA PRO A 151 -24.31 -9.34 -10.74
C PRO A 151 -24.98 -9.90 -11.99
N ARG A 152 -25.43 -9.05 -12.92
CA ARG A 152 -26.01 -9.45 -14.20
C ARG A 152 -24.98 -10.14 -15.08
N ILE A 153 -23.77 -9.60 -15.18
CA ILE A 153 -22.65 -10.18 -15.92
C ILE A 153 -22.32 -11.59 -15.39
N LYS A 154 -22.30 -11.75 -14.07
CA LYS A 154 -22.04 -13.03 -13.43
C LYS A 154 -23.19 -14.07 -13.59
N LYS A 155 -24.42 -13.60 -13.78
CA LYS A 155 -25.63 -14.42 -13.77
C LYS A 155 -26.31 -14.54 -15.13
N LYS A 156 -25.67 -14.17 -16.26
CA LYS A 156 -26.37 -14.18 -17.56
C LYS A 156 -27.03 -15.54 -17.82
N PRO A 157 -28.36 -15.53 -18.14
CA PRO A 157 -29.15 -16.74 -18.22
C PRO A 157 -28.77 -17.65 -19.38
N GLY A 158 -28.70 -18.93 -19.11
CA GLY A 158 -28.41 -20.00 -20.04
C GLY A 158 -27.74 -21.17 -19.31
N ASP A 159 -27.96 -22.40 -19.70
CA ASP A 159 -27.56 -23.65 -19.01
C ASP A 159 -26.05 -23.80 -18.69
N LYS A 160 -25.22 -22.84 -19.06
CA LYS A 160 -23.79 -22.75 -18.70
C LYS A 160 -23.43 -21.31 -18.41
N GLU A 161 -22.94 -21.04 -17.22
CA GLU A 161 -22.39 -19.74 -16.87
C GLU A 161 -21.26 -19.34 -17.85
N PRO A 162 -21.18 -18.09 -18.27
CA PRO A 162 -20.15 -17.67 -19.22
C PRO A 162 -18.78 -17.55 -18.55
N THR A 163 -17.71 -17.80 -19.29
CA THR A 163 -16.37 -17.30 -18.95
C THR A 163 -16.40 -15.79 -18.94
N SER A 164 -15.84 -15.17 -17.91
CA SER A 164 -15.87 -13.72 -17.77
C SER A 164 -14.43 -13.17 -17.72
N PRO A 165 -13.80 -12.89 -18.87
CA PRO A 165 -12.51 -12.23 -18.93
C PRO A 165 -12.67 -10.73 -18.67
N LEU A 166 -11.81 -10.22 -17.78
CA LEU A 166 -11.57 -8.80 -17.61
C LEU A 166 -10.25 -8.48 -18.30
N ILE A 167 -10.28 -7.55 -19.23
CA ILE A 167 -9.17 -7.28 -20.15
C ILE A 167 -8.62 -5.87 -19.92
N ASP A 168 -7.32 -5.72 -20.11
CA ASP A 168 -6.62 -4.44 -20.14
C ASP A 168 -5.30 -4.54 -20.89
N GLU A 169 -4.75 -3.41 -21.29
CA GLU A 169 -3.48 -3.31 -21.99
C GLU A 169 -2.50 -2.43 -21.22
N SER A 170 -1.21 -2.74 -21.39
CA SER A 170 -0.14 -1.93 -20.82
C SER A 170 1.09 -1.88 -21.72
N GLY A 171 1.75 -0.71 -21.74
CA GLY A 171 3.05 -0.53 -22.37
C GLY A 171 4.18 -0.62 -21.35
N LEU A 172 5.24 -1.33 -21.72
CA LEU A 172 6.47 -1.49 -20.97
C LEU A 172 7.63 -0.91 -21.78
N MET A 173 8.20 0.18 -21.29
CA MET A 173 9.29 0.87 -21.98
C MET A 173 10.63 0.18 -21.71
N MET A 174 11.58 0.29 -22.65
CA MET A 174 12.96 -0.16 -22.51
C MET A 174 13.68 0.49 -21.32
N GLY A 175 13.31 1.71 -20.95
CA GLY A 175 13.89 2.39 -19.78
C GLY A 175 13.48 1.73 -18.47
N PRO A 176 14.43 1.33 -17.60
CA PRO A 176 14.11 0.68 -16.34
C PRO A 176 13.31 1.59 -15.41
N MET A 177 12.33 1.03 -14.74
CA MET A 177 11.63 1.70 -13.64
C MET A 177 12.52 1.65 -12.40
N LEU A 178 13.08 2.79 -12.00
CA LEU A 178 14.03 2.87 -10.91
C LEU A 178 13.36 2.72 -9.54
N ARG A 179 13.84 1.74 -8.78
CA ARG A 179 13.44 1.51 -7.39
C ARG A 179 14.68 1.54 -6.49
N ARG A 180 14.50 2.03 -5.27
CA ARG A 180 15.60 2.08 -4.29
C ARG A 180 16.12 0.68 -4.01
N THR A 181 17.45 0.54 -4.00
CA THR A 181 18.17 -0.67 -3.63
C THR A 181 19.20 -0.37 -2.54
N TRP A 182 19.72 -1.40 -1.91
CA TRP A 182 20.77 -1.27 -0.91
C TRP A 182 22.13 -1.03 -1.58
N SER A 183 22.88 -0.07 -1.04
CA SER A 183 24.27 0.20 -1.41
C SER A 183 25.03 0.80 -0.22
N PRO A 184 26.36 0.79 -0.22
CA PRO A 184 27.14 1.46 0.82
C PRO A 184 26.76 2.93 0.96
N ARG A 185 26.83 3.45 2.17
CA ARG A 185 26.47 4.84 2.46
C ARG A 185 27.32 5.81 1.61
N GLY A 186 26.63 6.71 0.91
CA GLY A 186 27.26 7.71 0.05
C GLY A 186 27.60 7.21 -1.36
N GLN A 187 27.33 5.93 -1.68
CA GLN A 187 27.55 5.37 -3.00
C GLN A 187 26.19 5.14 -3.68
N THR A 188 25.86 5.95 -4.66
CA THR A 188 24.65 5.76 -5.45
C THR A 188 24.90 4.70 -6.51
N PRO A 189 24.14 3.58 -6.53
CA PRO A 189 24.29 2.56 -7.57
C PRO A 189 23.84 3.11 -8.92
N ALA A 190 24.56 2.77 -9.98
CA ALA A 190 24.23 3.11 -11.36
C ALA A 190 23.69 1.89 -12.10
N ILE A 191 22.61 2.07 -12.84
CA ILE A 191 22.08 1.07 -13.77
C ILE A 191 22.44 1.55 -15.18
N ILE A 192 23.20 0.74 -15.90
CA ILE A 192 23.58 1.04 -17.28
C ILE A 192 22.42 0.66 -18.18
N GLN A 193 21.90 1.62 -18.91
CA GLN A 193 20.85 1.41 -19.91
C GLN A 193 21.26 2.00 -21.25
N ARG A 194 20.74 1.45 -22.33
CA ARG A 194 20.89 2.06 -23.66
C ARG A 194 20.04 3.33 -23.76
N GLY A 195 20.66 4.42 -24.20
CA GLY A 195 19.97 5.69 -24.44
C GLY A 195 19.19 5.71 -25.76
N GLY A 196 18.19 6.58 -25.85
CA GLY A 196 17.55 6.97 -27.12
C GLY A 196 16.49 6.02 -27.68
N GLN A 197 16.20 4.91 -27.03
CA GLN A 197 15.23 3.94 -27.54
C GLN A 197 13.81 4.26 -27.04
N ARG A 198 12.90 4.59 -27.99
CA ARG A 198 11.47 4.72 -27.76
C ARG A 198 10.73 3.38 -27.84
N GLN A 199 11.48 2.29 -28.04
CA GLN A 199 10.93 0.95 -28.16
C GLN A 199 10.24 0.52 -26.88
N LYS A 200 9.23 -0.32 -27.02
CA LYS A 200 8.43 -0.85 -25.91
C LYS A 200 7.88 -2.22 -26.24
N VAL A 201 7.49 -2.93 -25.22
CA VAL A 201 6.61 -4.10 -25.34
C VAL A 201 5.22 -3.67 -24.90
N SER A 202 4.23 -3.85 -25.76
CA SER A 202 2.82 -3.73 -25.38
C SER A 202 2.29 -5.11 -25.01
N VAL A 203 1.47 -5.16 -23.97
CA VAL A 203 0.87 -6.41 -23.46
C VAL A 203 -0.62 -6.21 -23.36
N ALA A 204 -1.41 -7.12 -23.93
CA ALA A 204 -2.80 -7.29 -23.60
C ALA A 204 -2.95 -8.52 -22.68
N ALA A 205 -3.69 -8.38 -21.60
CA ALA A 205 -3.95 -9.48 -20.69
C ALA A 205 -5.42 -9.56 -20.30
N ALA A 206 -5.87 -10.78 -20.06
CA ALA A 206 -7.20 -11.08 -19.54
C ALA A 206 -7.08 -11.95 -18.28
N VAL A 207 -7.60 -11.46 -17.18
CA VAL A 207 -7.86 -12.30 -16.01
C VAL A 207 -9.29 -12.79 -16.11
N TRP A 208 -9.47 -14.11 -16.24
CA TRP A 208 -10.79 -14.69 -16.51
C TRP A 208 -11.28 -15.60 -15.40
N LEU A 209 -12.60 -15.57 -15.16
CA LEU A 209 -13.30 -16.49 -14.29
C LEU A 209 -13.86 -17.64 -15.09
N SER A 210 -13.66 -18.87 -14.58
CA SER A 210 -14.26 -20.07 -15.15
C SER A 210 -15.81 -19.99 -15.11
N PRO A 211 -16.49 -20.72 -15.99
CA PRO A 211 -17.96 -20.83 -15.94
C PRO A 211 -18.50 -21.27 -14.59
N ARG A 212 -17.81 -22.18 -13.91
CA ARG A 212 -18.20 -22.67 -12.58
C ARG A 212 -17.83 -21.74 -11.43
N ARG A 213 -17.13 -20.64 -11.73
CA ARG A 213 -16.64 -19.69 -10.72
C ARG A 213 -15.72 -20.32 -9.66
N ASP A 214 -15.03 -21.39 -10.00
CA ASP A 214 -14.12 -22.17 -9.15
C ASP A 214 -12.65 -22.05 -9.55
N HIS A 215 -12.37 -21.41 -10.67
CA HIS A 215 -11.02 -21.24 -11.21
C HIS A 215 -10.83 -19.87 -11.85
N LEU A 216 -9.65 -19.33 -11.67
CA LEU A 216 -9.15 -18.12 -12.34
C LEU A 216 -8.03 -18.50 -13.29
N GLY A 217 -7.93 -17.79 -14.40
CA GLY A 217 -6.83 -17.98 -15.33
C GLY A 217 -6.34 -16.65 -15.89
N LEU A 218 -5.15 -16.65 -16.43
CA LEU A 218 -4.53 -15.51 -17.11
C LEU A 218 -4.31 -15.88 -18.58
N TYR A 219 -4.81 -15.04 -19.47
CA TYR A 219 -4.53 -15.11 -20.91
C TYR A 219 -3.78 -13.83 -21.30
N LEU A 220 -2.79 -13.95 -22.16
CA LEU A 220 -1.94 -12.80 -22.51
C LEU A 220 -1.46 -12.88 -23.97
N HIS A 221 -1.17 -11.72 -24.52
CA HIS A 221 -0.46 -11.56 -25.78
C HIS A 221 0.46 -10.35 -25.68
N THR A 222 1.66 -10.45 -26.27
CA THR A 222 2.63 -9.36 -26.30
C THR A 222 2.88 -8.89 -27.73
N LEU A 223 3.28 -7.64 -27.87
CA LEU A 223 3.62 -7.00 -29.12
C LEU A 223 4.93 -6.24 -28.91
N ALA A 224 6.03 -6.81 -29.42
CA ALA A 224 7.32 -6.14 -29.44
C ALA A 224 7.29 -4.96 -30.40
N ASP A 225 7.64 -3.77 -29.90
CA ASP A 225 7.71 -2.49 -30.64
C ASP A 225 6.43 -2.11 -31.41
N GLY A 226 5.25 -2.49 -30.84
CA GLY A 226 3.95 -2.25 -31.41
C GLY A 226 2.94 -1.63 -30.44
N TYR A 227 1.72 -1.40 -30.94
CA TYR A 227 0.59 -0.92 -30.16
C TYR A 227 -0.60 -1.83 -30.40
N PHE A 228 -1.38 -2.13 -29.35
CA PHE A 228 -2.69 -2.71 -29.52
C PHE A 228 -3.65 -1.65 -30.07
N ASP A 229 -4.19 -1.93 -31.25
CA ASP A 229 -5.31 -1.22 -31.84
C ASP A 229 -6.54 -2.14 -31.88
N ASN A 230 -7.62 -1.71 -32.50
CA ASN A 230 -8.84 -2.50 -32.58
C ASN A 230 -8.67 -3.80 -33.41
N TRP A 231 -7.77 -3.84 -34.40
CA TRP A 231 -7.47 -5.05 -35.17
C TRP A 231 -6.72 -6.08 -34.30
N TYR A 232 -5.70 -5.64 -33.55
CA TYR A 232 -4.97 -6.52 -32.65
C TYR A 232 -5.84 -7.00 -31.50
N MET A 233 -6.75 -6.15 -30.97
CA MET A 233 -7.69 -6.57 -29.94
C MET A 233 -8.72 -7.57 -30.48
N THR A 234 -9.17 -7.40 -31.74
CA THR A 234 -10.01 -8.41 -32.42
C THR A 234 -9.28 -9.75 -32.49
N ALA A 235 -8.03 -9.77 -32.97
CA ALA A 235 -7.22 -10.98 -33.06
C ALA A 235 -6.98 -11.62 -31.67
N PHE A 236 -6.77 -10.81 -30.63
CA PHE A 236 -6.65 -11.29 -29.25
C PHE A 236 -7.93 -11.98 -28.76
N LEU A 237 -9.10 -11.39 -29.00
CA LEU A 237 -10.39 -11.98 -28.65
C LEU A 237 -10.69 -13.26 -29.46
N GLU A 238 -10.35 -13.29 -30.75
CA GLU A 238 -10.48 -14.47 -31.59
C GLU A 238 -9.63 -15.64 -31.07
N ALA A 239 -8.38 -15.37 -30.70
CA ALA A 239 -7.50 -16.35 -30.11
C ALA A 239 -8.07 -16.89 -28.79
N MET A 240 -8.55 -16.02 -27.89
CA MET A 240 -9.23 -16.44 -26.68
C MET A 240 -10.47 -17.30 -26.94
N LEU A 241 -11.31 -16.90 -27.91
CA LEU A 241 -12.51 -17.64 -28.29
C LEU A 241 -12.18 -19.01 -28.87
N ARG A 242 -11.04 -19.20 -29.50
CA ARG A 242 -10.56 -20.48 -30.04
C ARG A 242 -10.01 -21.37 -28.92
N ASP A 243 -9.21 -20.80 -28.03
CA ASP A 243 -8.48 -21.55 -27.00
C ASP A 243 -9.34 -21.91 -25.78
N LEU A 244 -10.34 -21.09 -25.48
CA LEU A 244 -11.22 -21.29 -24.32
C LEU A 244 -12.65 -21.59 -24.79
N PRO A 245 -13.25 -22.70 -24.34
CA PRO A 245 -14.60 -23.07 -24.76
C PRO A 245 -15.69 -22.27 -24.07
N GLY A 246 -16.89 -22.26 -24.66
CA GLY A 246 -18.09 -21.73 -24.06
C GLY A 246 -18.42 -20.30 -24.46
N ARG A 247 -19.30 -19.67 -23.70
CA ARG A 247 -19.74 -18.28 -23.89
C ARG A 247 -18.81 -17.34 -23.14
N PHE A 248 -18.66 -16.13 -23.69
CA PHE A 248 -17.82 -15.09 -23.12
C PHE A 248 -18.64 -13.83 -22.80
N VAL A 249 -18.41 -13.28 -21.64
CA VAL A 249 -18.80 -11.91 -21.30
C VAL A 249 -17.53 -11.16 -20.99
N VAL A 250 -16.97 -10.53 -22.00
CA VAL A 250 -15.77 -9.72 -21.90
C VAL A 250 -16.10 -8.41 -21.17
N VAL A 251 -15.29 -8.07 -20.20
CA VAL A 251 -15.41 -6.80 -19.47
C VAL A 251 -14.12 -6.01 -19.66
N TRP A 252 -14.22 -4.81 -20.20
CA TRP A 252 -13.08 -3.93 -20.47
C TRP A 252 -13.45 -2.45 -20.33
N ASP A 253 -12.50 -1.58 -20.47
CA ASP A 253 -12.76 -0.15 -20.42
C ASP A 253 -13.33 0.38 -21.76
N GLY A 254 -13.69 1.68 -21.79
CA GLY A 254 -14.20 2.35 -22.96
C GLY A 254 -13.13 2.90 -23.90
N GLY A 255 -11.92 2.37 -23.88
CA GLY A 255 -10.80 2.81 -24.72
C GLY A 255 -11.11 2.78 -26.23
N PRO A 256 -10.41 3.57 -27.05
CA PRO A 256 -10.65 3.61 -28.50
C PRO A 256 -10.33 2.27 -29.18
N MET A 257 -9.39 1.47 -28.66
CA MET A 257 -9.03 0.15 -29.18
C MET A 257 -10.15 -0.90 -28.97
N HIS A 258 -11.07 -0.65 -28.05
CA HIS A 258 -12.21 -1.51 -27.76
C HIS A 258 -13.47 -1.17 -28.59
N LYS A 259 -13.32 -0.30 -29.58
CA LYS A 259 -14.39 0.22 -30.41
C LYS A 259 -14.01 0.13 -31.90
N GLY A 260 -14.99 0.32 -32.75
CA GLY A 260 -14.77 0.34 -34.19
C GLY A 260 -15.41 -0.84 -34.90
N GLU A 261 -15.22 -0.87 -36.21
CA GLU A 261 -15.84 -1.86 -37.09
C GLU A 261 -15.33 -3.29 -36.82
N PRO A 262 -13.99 -3.54 -36.66
CA PRO A 262 -13.50 -4.90 -36.41
C PRO A 262 -14.10 -5.56 -35.16
N ILE A 263 -14.26 -4.78 -34.10
CA ILE A 263 -14.86 -5.29 -32.85
C ILE A 263 -16.35 -5.60 -33.03
N ARG A 264 -17.09 -4.73 -33.73
CA ARG A 264 -18.52 -4.98 -34.00
C ARG A 264 -18.75 -6.15 -34.94
N GLU A 265 -17.89 -6.35 -35.93
CA GLU A 265 -17.93 -7.49 -36.84
C GLU A 265 -17.67 -8.80 -36.07
N LEU A 266 -16.66 -8.79 -35.19
CA LEU A 266 -16.37 -9.95 -34.32
C LEU A 266 -17.56 -10.26 -33.41
N GLU A 267 -18.16 -9.27 -32.77
CA GLU A 267 -19.34 -9.49 -31.92
C GLU A 267 -20.52 -10.05 -32.70
N ALA A 268 -20.75 -9.58 -33.95
CA ALA A 268 -21.78 -10.08 -34.85
C ALA A 268 -21.48 -11.51 -35.32
N GLN A 269 -20.23 -11.81 -35.69
CA GLN A 269 -19.77 -13.15 -36.09
C GLN A 269 -19.96 -14.19 -34.99
N PHE A 270 -19.69 -13.80 -33.75
CA PHE A 270 -19.83 -14.69 -32.58
C PHE A 270 -21.09 -14.35 -31.76
N ALA A 271 -22.15 -13.87 -32.42
CA ALA A 271 -23.40 -13.54 -31.77
C ALA A 271 -23.93 -14.69 -30.88
N GLY A 272 -24.27 -14.39 -29.63
CA GLY A 272 -24.69 -15.37 -28.63
C GLY A 272 -23.54 -16.12 -27.94
N ARG A 273 -22.31 -16.09 -28.46
CA ARG A 273 -21.11 -16.62 -27.81
C ARG A 273 -20.25 -15.51 -27.19
N LEU A 274 -20.10 -14.38 -27.85
CA LEU A 274 -19.36 -13.20 -27.37
C LEU A 274 -20.34 -12.12 -26.98
N ILE A 275 -20.14 -11.53 -25.83
CA ILE A 275 -20.87 -10.36 -25.33
C ILE A 275 -19.82 -9.41 -24.75
N LEU A 276 -19.89 -8.14 -25.15
CA LEU A 276 -18.99 -7.11 -24.71
C LEU A 276 -19.68 -6.19 -23.68
N GLU A 277 -19.07 -6.02 -22.55
CA GLU A 277 -19.56 -5.18 -21.44
C GLU A 277 -18.50 -4.14 -21.06
N MET A 278 -18.95 -2.93 -20.82
CA MET A 278 -18.04 -1.84 -20.49
C MET A 278 -17.97 -1.63 -18.99
N LEU A 279 -16.76 -1.40 -18.47
CA LEU A 279 -16.56 -0.81 -17.14
C LEU A 279 -17.10 0.61 -17.12
N PRO A 280 -17.51 1.11 -15.95
CA PRO A 280 -17.82 2.54 -15.80
C PRO A 280 -16.64 3.40 -16.22
N PRO A 281 -16.85 4.55 -16.83
CA PRO A 281 -15.77 5.46 -17.18
C PRO A 281 -14.93 5.84 -15.94
N TRP A 282 -13.63 5.94 -16.12
CA TRP A 282 -12.68 6.33 -15.06
C TRP A 282 -12.70 5.43 -13.82
N ALA A 283 -12.97 4.13 -14.00
CA ALA A 283 -13.03 3.13 -12.92
C ALA A 283 -11.97 2.01 -13.06
N PRO A 284 -10.67 2.33 -13.22
CA PRO A 284 -9.62 1.30 -13.35
C PRO A 284 -9.53 0.40 -12.11
N MET A 285 -9.94 0.90 -10.93
CA MET A 285 -9.95 0.13 -9.70
C MET A 285 -10.90 -1.09 -9.73
N LEU A 286 -11.82 -1.16 -10.68
CA LEU A 286 -12.68 -2.33 -10.88
C LEU A 286 -12.03 -3.40 -11.74
N ASN A 287 -10.91 -3.11 -12.41
CA ASN A 287 -10.24 -4.06 -13.28
C ASN A 287 -9.11 -4.79 -12.53
N PRO A 288 -9.21 -6.11 -12.27
CA PRO A 288 -8.17 -6.88 -11.60
C PRO A 288 -6.89 -7.05 -12.44
N VAL A 289 -6.88 -6.61 -13.71
CA VAL A 289 -5.67 -6.58 -14.53
C VAL A 289 -4.77 -5.39 -14.17
N GLU A 290 -5.30 -4.30 -13.62
CA GLU A 290 -4.49 -3.15 -13.19
C GLU A 290 -3.47 -3.47 -12.07
N PRO A 291 -3.83 -4.23 -11.02
CA PRO A 291 -2.86 -4.75 -10.07
C PRO A 291 -1.79 -5.66 -10.70
N LEU A 292 -2.12 -6.41 -11.76
CA LEU A 292 -1.14 -7.22 -12.50
C LEU A 292 -0.05 -6.34 -13.11
N TRP A 293 -0.42 -5.18 -13.69
CA TRP A 293 0.56 -4.21 -14.21
C TRP A 293 1.42 -3.61 -13.13
N SER A 294 0.84 -3.33 -11.96
CA SER A 294 1.59 -2.83 -10.81
C SER A 294 2.60 -3.85 -10.33
N TRP A 295 2.22 -5.12 -10.19
CA TRP A 295 3.11 -6.22 -9.83
C TRP A 295 4.23 -6.40 -10.87
N LEU A 296 3.88 -6.50 -12.17
CA LEU A 296 4.86 -6.69 -13.24
C LEU A 296 5.88 -5.55 -13.28
N LYS A 297 5.40 -4.30 -13.30
CA LYS A 297 6.25 -3.11 -13.42
C LYS A 297 7.13 -2.89 -12.20
N TRP A 298 6.54 -2.96 -11.01
CA TRP A 298 7.22 -2.53 -9.78
C TRP A 298 7.88 -3.63 -8.98
N GLU A 299 7.48 -4.88 -9.14
CA GLU A 299 8.08 -5.99 -8.40
C GLU A 299 9.00 -6.84 -9.29
N ARG A 300 8.63 -7.06 -10.57
CA ARG A 300 9.36 -7.96 -11.46
C ARG A 300 10.35 -7.28 -12.39
N LEU A 301 9.99 -6.09 -12.88
CA LEU A 301 10.80 -5.33 -13.85
C LEU A 301 11.48 -4.10 -13.24
N SER A 302 11.35 -3.85 -11.94
CA SER A 302 12.09 -2.77 -11.28
C SER A 302 13.59 -2.98 -11.41
N ASN A 303 14.31 -1.93 -11.80
CA ASN A 303 15.77 -1.94 -12.01
C ASN A 303 16.24 -2.95 -13.09
N PHE A 304 15.36 -3.50 -13.89
CA PHE A 304 15.69 -4.32 -15.05
C PHE A 304 15.95 -3.42 -16.25
N ALA A 305 17.17 -3.47 -16.78
CA ALA A 305 17.60 -2.72 -17.96
C ALA A 305 17.85 -3.69 -19.11
N PRO A 306 16.86 -3.98 -19.96
CA PRO A 306 17.01 -4.94 -21.05
C PRO A 306 17.99 -4.43 -22.10
N HIS A 307 18.69 -5.36 -22.73
CA HIS A 307 19.64 -5.06 -23.80
C HIS A 307 18.92 -4.64 -25.09
N ASP A 308 17.79 -5.27 -25.39
CA ASP A 308 16.94 -4.98 -26.55
C ASP A 308 15.46 -5.30 -26.22
N VAL A 309 14.59 -5.04 -27.20
CA VAL A 309 13.14 -5.24 -27.02
C VAL A 309 12.78 -6.73 -26.93
N SER A 310 13.56 -7.63 -27.51
CA SER A 310 13.33 -9.08 -27.44
C SER A 310 13.56 -9.60 -26.03
N GLU A 311 14.66 -9.20 -25.37
CA GLU A 311 14.93 -9.54 -23.99
C GLU A 311 13.85 -9.03 -23.03
N LEU A 312 13.32 -7.81 -23.30
CA LEU A 312 12.19 -7.29 -22.52
C LEU A 312 10.95 -8.16 -22.72
N ASP A 313 10.62 -8.51 -23.97
CA ASP A 313 9.44 -9.32 -24.30
C ASP A 313 9.54 -10.72 -23.70
N GLU A 314 10.65 -11.39 -23.87
CA GLU A 314 10.91 -12.71 -23.27
C GLU A 314 10.77 -12.69 -21.74
N ARG A 315 11.31 -11.66 -21.10
CA ARG A 315 11.18 -11.46 -19.65
C ARG A 315 9.74 -11.26 -19.23
N VAL A 316 8.98 -10.43 -19.94
CA VAL A 316 7.56 -10.16 -19.67
C VAL A 316 6.74 -11.43 -19.81
N ILE A 317 6.93 -12.17 -20.90
CA ILE A 317 6.26 -13.45 -21.12
C ILE A 317 6.57 -14.44 -20.01
N ALA A 318 7.85 -14.62 -19.67
CA ALA A 318 8.27 -15.56 -18.63
C ALA A 318 7.61 -15.24 -17.26
N GLU A 319 7.59 -13.95 -16.87
CA GLU A 319 6.99 -13.53 -15.62
C GLU A 319 5.47 -13.78 -15.60
N LEU A 320 4.75 -13.42 -16.66
CA LEU A 320 3.30 -13.60 -16.74
C LEU A 320 2.90 -15.07 -16.86
N VAL A 321 3.61 -15.86 -17.66
CA VAL A 321 3.38 -17.31 -17.80
C VAL A 321 3.61 -18.03 -16.48
N SER A 322 4.61 -17.62 -15.70
CA SER A 322 4.87 -18.21 -14.37
C SER A 322 3.70 -18.08 -13.39
N ARG A 323 2.76 -17.15 -13.66
CA ARG A 323 1.58 -16.86 -12.83
C ARG A 323 0.25 -17.25 -13.46
N ARG A 324 0.31 -17.89 -14.63
CA ARG A 324 -0.87 -18.16 -15.44
C ARG A 324 -1.95 -18.95 -14.70
N ASP A 325 -1.55 -19.91 -13.89
CA ASP A 325 -2.44 -20.83 -13.16
C ASP A 325 -2.30 -20.71 -11.63
N ASP A 326 -1.56 -19.70 -11.14
CA ASP A 326 -1.37 -19.43 -9.72
C ASP A 326 -2.65 -18.82 -9.11
N GLN A 327 -3.49 -19.72 -8.54
CA GLN A 327 -4.80 -19.32 -8.03
C GLN A 327 -4.75 -18.34 -6.87
N GLU A 328 -3.72 -18.43 -6.01
CA GLU A 328 -3.53 -17.47 -4.92
C GLU A 328 -3.16 -16.09 -5.47
N PHE A 329 -2.22 -16.04 -6.39
CA PHE A 329 -1.83 -14.79 -7.05
C PHE A 329 -3.02 -14.15 -7.77
N LEU A 330 -3.76 -14.92 -8.57
CA LEU A 330 -4.91 -14.41 -9.33
C LEU A 330 -6.05 -13.94 -8.42
N ARG A 331 -6.31 -14.61 -7.30
CA ARG A 331 -7.25 -14.12 -6.27
C ARG A 331 -6.79 -12.80 -5.66
N ASN A 332 -5.49 -12.65 -5.40
CA ASN A 332 -4.94 -11.42 -4.85
C ASN A 332 -5.09 -10.23 -5.79
N LEU A 333 -5.10 -10.42 -7.12
CA LEU A 333 -5.42 -9.35 -8.09
C LEU A 333 -6.86 -8.83 -7.89
N PHE A 334 -7.82 -9.72 -7.68
CA PHE A 334 -9.20 -9.31 -7.37
C PHE A 334 -9.31 -8.63 -5.99
N HIS A 335 -8.61 -9.13 -4.98
CA HIS A 335 -8.59 -8.48 -3.66
C HIS A 335 -7.95 -7.09 -3.69
N ALA A 336 -6.99 -6.87 -4.58
CA ALA A 336 -6.38 -5.56 -4.79
C ALA A 336 -7.27 -4.62 -5.63
N SER A 337 -8.25 -5.14 -6.35
CA SER A 337 -9.29 -4.38 -7.04
C SER A 337 -10.52 -4.19 -6.16
N GLU A 338 -11.39 -3.24 -6.52
CA GLU A 338 -12.68 -3.04 -5.83
C GLU A 338 -13.79 -3.99 -6.36
N LEU A 339 -13.44 -4.96 -7.22
CA LEU A 339 -14.38 -5.88 -7.83
C LEU A 339 -14.62 -7.11 -6.95
N PRO A 340 -15.86 -7.37 -6.48
CA PRO A 340 -16.12 -8.48 -5.58
C PRO A 340 -15.95 -9.84 -6.27
N LEU A 341 -15.13 -10.71 -5.69
CA LEU A 341 -15.02 -12.11 -6.10
C LEU A 341 -16.32 -12.89 -5.82
N PRO A 342 -16.62 -13.91 -6.63
CA PRO A 342 -17.61 -14.91 -6.29
C PRO A 342 -17.27 -15.65 -4.98
N ARG A 343 -18.28 -15.97 -4.18
CA ARG A 343 -18.08 -16.66 -2.89
C ARG A 343 -17.34 -17.99 -3.01
N THR A 344 -17.48 -18.67 -4.13
CA THR A 344 -16.82 -19.95 -4.45
C THR A 344 -15.29 -19.86 -4.55
N LEU A 345 -14.75 -18.66 -4.72
CA LEU A 345 -13.31 -18.38 -4.78
C LEU A 345 -12.76 -17.75 -3.50
N LEU A 346 -13.59 -17.57 -2.49
CA LEU A 346 -13.19 -17.01 -1.20
C LEU A 346 -12.76 -18.07 -0.17
N SER A 347 -12.98 -19.36 -0.51
CA SER A 347 -12.62 -20.51 0.33
C SER A 347 -11.21 -21.01 0.08
#